data_7b46c7b367ce8903e844cc63544c7429
#
_entry.id   7b46c7b367ce8903e844cc63544c7429
#
_cell.length_a   1.000
_cell.length_b   1.000
_cell.length_c   1.000
_cell.angle_alpha   90.00
_cell.angle_beta   90.00
_cell.angle_gamma   90.00
#
_symmetry.space_group_name_H-M   'P 1'
#
loop_
_entity.id
_entity.type
_entity.pdbx_description
1 polymer ?
#
loop_
_entity_poly.entity_id
_entity_poly.type
_entity_poly.pdbx_seq_one_letter_code
_entity_poly.pdbx_strand_id
1 'polypeptide(L)'
;MADPALLEVYRRDVTPELYAEIRELYKTHSIAEDARDLPGLISTLTPDCVYELVQTGHRWEGHEGAARFYTELLTAFPDIHFDLTDIVIGPQGVCEEADVSATHEAEWLGVEPTGERLILPAG
;
A
#
# COMPACT_ATOMS: atom_id res chain seq x y z
N MET A 1 16.50 -19.54 -4.08
CA MET A 1 17.57 -18.97 -3.24
C MET A 1 17.32 -17.47 -3.09
N ALA A 2 17.39 -16.96 -1.87
CA ALA A 2 17.14 -15.55 -1.63
C ALA A 2 18.28 -14.68 -2.17
N ASP A 3 17.93 -13.50 -2.69
CA ASP A 3 18.87 -12.48 -3.12
C ASP A 3 19.80 -12.08 -1.94
N PRO A 4 21.15 -12.08 -2.10
CA PRO A 4 22.07 -11.65 -1.05
C PRO A 4 21.76 -10.23 -0.51
N ALA A 5 21.35 -9.30 -1.35
CA ALA A 5 20.96 -7.96 -0.93
C ALA A 5 19.75 -7.97 0.00
N LEU A 6 18.80 -8.84 -0.27
CA LEU A 6 17.62 -9.04 0.57
C LEU A 6 17.98 -9.63 1.93
N LEU A 7 18.91 -10.60 1.93
CA LEU A 7 19.42 -11.19 3.18
C LEU A 7 20.14 -10.17 4.05
N GLU A 8 20.83 -9.21 3.47
CA GLU A 8 21.46 -8.12 4.21
C GLU A 8 20.41 -7.26 4.94
N VAL A 9 19.29 -6.93 4.27
CA VAL A 9 18.19 -6.18 4.88
C VAL A 9 17.59 -6.95 6.04
N TYR A 10 17.39 -8.27 5.91
CA TYR A 10 16.84 -9.10 6.98
C TYR A 10 17.72 -9.18 8.22
N ARG A 11 19.04 -9.04 8.03
CA ARG A 11 20.01 -9.16 9.12
C ARG A 11 20.26 -7.87 9.87
N ARG A 12 19.81 -6.73 9.36
CA ARG A 12 20.05 -5.47 10.05
C ARG A 12 19.26 -5.38 11.35
N ASP A 13 19.85 -4.77 12.35
CA ASP A 13 19.18 -4.55 13.63
C ASP A 13 18.12 -3.47 13.50
N VAL A 14 16.96 -3.72 14.09
CA VAL A 14 15.91 -2.69 14.22
C VAL A 14 16.21 -1.87 15.47
N THR A 15 17.03 -0.85 15.29
CA THR A 15 17.32 0.10 16.36
C THR A 15 16.11 1.00 16.63
N PRO A 16 16.03 1.68 17.80
CA PRO A 16 14.97 2.66 18.05
C PRO A 16 14.91 3.76 16.98
N GLU A 17 16.06 4.17 16.44
CA GLU A 17 16.16 5.19 15.39
C GLU A 17 15.58 4.67 14.06
N LEU A 18 15.94 3.46 13.66
CA LEU A 18 15.40 2.84 12.44
C LEU A 18 13.89 2.59 12.56
N TYR A 19 13.44 2.12 13.71
CA TYR A 19 12.01 1.93 13.99
C TYR A 19 11.24 3.24 13.83
N ALA A 20 11.74 4.32 14.41
CA ALA A 20 11.13 5.65 14.33
C ALA A 20 11.09 6.17 12.87
N GLU A 21 12.17 5.98 12.12
CA GLU A 21 12.27 6.37 10.72
C GLU A 21 11.22 5.65 9.86
N ILE A 22 11.13 4.33 9.99
CA ILE A 22 10.17 3.51 9.24
C ILE A 22 8.74 3.91 9.62
N ARG A 23 8.47 4.08 10.91
CA ARG A 23 7.15 4.47 11.41
C ARG A 23 6.71 5.83 10.89
N GLU A 24 7.59 6.82 10.89
CA GLU A 24 7.28 8.15 10.39
C GLU A 24 7.04 8.16 8.88
N LEU A 25 7.82 7.43 8.11
CA LEU A 25 7.60 7.29 6.67
C LEU A 25 6.24 6.64 6.37
N TYR A 26 5.92 5.55 7.05
CA TYR A 26 4.63 4.89 6.95
C TYR A 26 3.47 5.83 7.29
N LYS A 27 3.59 6.56 8.39
CA LYS A 27 2.59 7.52 8.83
C LYS A 27 2.36 8.63 7.80
N THR A 28 3.42 9.19 7.25
CA THR A 28 3.35 10.21 6.19
C THR A 28 2.62 9.66 4.96
N HIS A 29 2.95 8.44 4.57
CA HIS A 29 2.31 7.74 3.46
C HIS A 29 0.80 7.55 3.71
N SER A 30 0.43 7.00 4.87
CA SER A 30 -0.96 6.72 5.23
C SER A 30 -1.81 7.99 5.32
N ILE A 31 -1.26 9.08 5.86
CA ILE A 31 -1.97 10.37 5.92
C ILE A 31 -2.24 10.91 4.51
N ALA A 32 -1.26 10.82 3.61
CA ALA A 32 -1.44 11.25 2.22
C ALA A 32 -2.48 10.39 1.49
N GLU A 33 -2.48 9.08 1.74
CA GLU A 33 -3.47 8.16 1.19
C GLU A 33 -4.88 8.50 1.65
N ASP A 34 -5.09 8.68 2.95
CA ASP A 34 -6.40 9.04 3.52
C ASP A 34 -6.89 10.41 3.00
N ALA A 35 -5.98 11.34 2.81
CA ALA A 35 -6.29 12.67 2.27
C ALA A 35 -6.48 12.67 0.73
N ARG A 36 -6.27 11.55 0.06
CA ARG A 36 -6.27 11.45 -1.42
C ARG A 36 -5.23 12.39 -2.06
N ASP A 37 -4.17 12.67 -1.33
CA ASP A 37 -3.04 13.50 -1.79
C ASP A 37 -2.06 12.64 -2.59
N LEU A 38 -2.33 12.50 -3.89
CA LEU A 38 -1.52 11.67 -4.77
C LEU A 38 -0.06 12.15 -4.86
N PRO A 39 0.24 13.43 -5.05
CA PRO A 39 1.63 13.90 -5.02
C PRO A 39 2.35 13.61 -3.70
N GLY A 40 1.68 13.83 -2.57
CA GLY A 40 2.21 13.53 -1.24
C GLY A 40 2.50 12.04 -1.06
N LEU A 41 1.61 11.19 -1.54
CA LEU A 41 1.76 9.75 -1.51
C LEU A 41 2.96 9.28 -2.35
N ILE A 42 3.07 9.77 -3.59
CA ILE A 42 4.19 9.45 -4.48
C ILE A 42 5.54 9.92 -3.88
N SER A 43 5.55 11.04 -3.17
CA SER A 43 6.77 11.57 -2.53
C SER A 43 7.37 10.62 -1.48
N THR A 44 6.59 9.67 -0.96
CA THR A 44 7.06 8.67 0.01
C THR A 44 7.63 7.41 -0.64
N LEU A 45 7.59 7.32 -1.96
CA LEU A 45 8.00 6.14 -2.72
C LEU A 45 9.34 6.36 -3.40
N THR A 46 10.15 5.30 -3.47
CA THR A 46 11.36 5.31 -4.30
C THR A 46 11.00 5.29 -5.79
N PRO A 47 11.89 5.80 -6.67
CA PRO A 47 11.61 5.81 -8.12
C PRO A 47 11.40 4.43 -8.74
N ASP A 48 11.94 3.39 -8.12
CA ASP A 48 11.85 1.99 -8.56
C ASP A 48 10.81 1.18 -7.77
N CYS A 49 9.88 1.84 -7.10
CA CYS A 49 8.83 1.18 -6.31
C CYS A 49 7.96 0.26 -7.17
N VAL A 50 7.40 -0.75 -6.54
CA VAL A 50 6.47 -1.69 -7.17
C VAL A 50 5.26 -1.89 -6.27
N TYR A 51 4.07 -1.72 -6.84
CA TYR A 51 2.83 -2.19 -6.24
C TYR A 51 2.45 -3.52 -6.87
N GLU A 52 2.08 -4.48 -6.06
CA GLU A 52 1.73 -5.81 -6.54
C GLU A 52 0.54 -6.37 -5.77
N LEU A 53 -0.45 -6.87 -6.51
CA LEU A 53 -1.49 -7.72 -5.97
C LEU A 53 -1.05 -9.17 -6.17
N VAL A 54 -0.49 -9.77 -5.13
CA VAL A 54 0.13 -11.10 -5.18
C VAL A 54 -0.86 -12.18 -5.65
N GLN A 55 -2.12 -12.08 -5.22
CA GLN A 55 -3.15 -13.06 -5.54
C GLN A 55 -3.50 -13.12 -7.03
N THR A 56 -3.35 -12.01 -7.74
CA THR A 56 -3.69 -11.91 -9.17
C THR A 56 -2.48 -11.73 -10.08
N GLY A 57 -1.33 -11.37 -9.50
CA GLY A 57 -0.11 -11.07 -10.25
C GLY A 57 -0.08 -9.71 -10.93
N HIS A 58 -1.07 -8.84 -10.68
CA HIS A 58 -1.05 -7.48 -11.23
C HIS A 58 0.07 -6.66 -10.58
N ARG A 59 0.82 -5.93 -11.41
CA ARG A 59 1.95 -5.12 -10.99
C ARG A 59 1.89 -3.72 -11.60
N TRP A 60 2.29 -2.74 -10.80
CA TRP A 60 2.47 -1.35 -11.23
C TRP A 60 3.86 -0.92 -10.81
N GLU A 61 4.68 -0.44 -11.75
CA GLU A 61 6.10 -0.18 -11.52
C GLU A 61 6.43 1.31 -11.59
N GLY A 62 7.27 1.76 -10.68
CA GLY A 62 7.76 3.13 -10.59
C GLY A 62 6.69 4.13 -10.16
N HIS A 63 7.06 5.40 -10.13
CA HIS A 63 6.13 6.48 -9.75
C HIS A 63 4.93 6.58 -10.70
N GLU A 64 5.15 6.39 -12.00
CA GLU A 64 4.07 6.38 -12.99
C GLU A 64 3.09 5.23 -12.74
N GLY A 65 3.62 4.03 -12.45
CA GLY A 65 2.81 2.87 -12.12
C GLY A 65 2.03 3.07 -10.82
N ALA A 66 2.67 3.60 -9.78
CA ALA A 66 2.02 3.89 -8.51
C ALA A 66 0.88 4.92 -8.67
N ALA A 67 1.12 5.99 -9.43
CA ALA A 67 0.10 6.98 -9.74
C ALA A 67 -1.10 6.38 -10.47
N ARG A 68 -0.84 5.50 -11.42
CA ARG A 68 -1.90 4.77 -12.15
C ARG A 68 -2.67 3.85 -11.22
N PHE A 69 -1.98 3.08 -10.37
CA PHE A 69 -2.62 2.20 -9.38
C PHE A 69 -3.60 2.97 -8.50
N TYR A 70 -3.16 4.07 -7.89
CA TYR A 70 -4.03 4.86 -7.01
C TYR A 70 -5.16 5.55 -7.76
N THR A 71 -4.91 6.04 -8.97
CA THR A 71 -5.96 6.64 -9.79
C THR A 71 -7.04 5.61 -10.14
N GLU A 72 -6.65 4.42 -10.54
CA GLU A 72 -7.57 3.33 -10.85
C GLU A 72 -8.34 2.88 -9.61
N LEU A 73 -7.64 2.68 -8.50
CA LEU A 73 -8.23 2.25 -7.23
C LEU A 73 -9.26 3.26 -6.72
N LEU A 74 -8.90 4.53 -6.66
CA LEU A 74 -9.76 5.59 -6.12
C LEU A 74 -10.91 5.94 -7.07
N THR A 75 -10.78 5.65 -8.35
CA THR A 75 -11.88 5.76 -9.32
C THR A 75 -12.88 4.61 -9.14
N ALA A 76 -12.39 3.40 -8.98
CA ALA A 76 -13.24 2.22 -8.78
C ALA A 76 -13.93 2.22 -7.42
N PHE A 77 -13.22 2.70 -6.38
CA PHE A 77 -13.67 2.69 -4.99
C PHE A 77 -13.45 4.07 -4.35
N PRO A 78 -14.21 5.11 -4.73
CA PRO A 78 -13.96 6.47 -4.27
C PRO A 78 -14.11 6.66 -2.76
N ASP A 79 -14.90 5.82 -2.10
CA ASP A 79 -15.12 5.83 -0.65
C ASP A 79 -14.27 4.80 0.11
N ILE A 80 -13.23 4.25 -0.52
CA ILE A 80 -12.39 3.23 0.12
C ILE A 80 -11.82 3.74 1.44
N HIS A 81 -11.94 2.92 2.47
CA HIS A 81 -11.44 3.21 3.81
C HIS A 81 -10.70 1.99 4.35
N PHE A 82 -9.50 2.24 4.86
CA PHE A 82 -8.66 1.25 5.52
C PHE A 82 -8.68 1.53 7.02
N ASP A 83 -9.24 0.61 7.79
CA ASP A 83 -9.25 0.70 9.25
C ASP A 83 -8.16 -0.24 9.77
N LEU A 84 -7.01 0.35 10.13
CA LEU A 84 -5.83 -0.39 10.55
C LEU A 84 -6.12 -1.18 11.81
N THR A 85 -5.96 -2.51 11.74
CA THR A 85 -6.18 -3.41 12.88
C THR A 85 -4.88 -3.89 13.50
N ASP A 86 -3.81 -4.02 12.72
CA ASP A 86 -2.50 -4.43 13.22
C ASP A 86 -1.37 -3.91 12.34
N ILE A 87 -0.20 -3.72 12.93
CA ILE A 87 1.00 -3.27 12.24
C ILE A 87 2.24 -3.87 12.89
N VAL A 88 3.14 -4.39 12.04
CA VAL A 88 4.45 -4.90 12.46
C VAL A 88 5.52 -4.16 11.69
N ILE A 89 6.52 -3.67 12.42
CA ILE A 89 7.69 -3.02 11.84
C ILE A 89 8.90 -3.91 12.05
N GLY A 90 9.54 -4.28 10.97
CA GLY A 90 10.72 -5.13 10.96
C GLY A 90 11.87 -4.51 10.16
N PRO A 91 12.98 -5.24 9.97
CA PRO A 91 14.15 -4.70 9.29
C PRO A 91 13.91 -4.37 7.82
N GLN A 92 12.94 -4.99 7.18
CA GLN A 92 12.61 -4.72 5.77
C GLN A 92 11.46 -3.71 5.59
N GLY A 93 10.82 -3.25 6.65
CA GLY A 93 9.74 -2.26 6.55
C GLY A 93 8.53 -2.60 7.40
N VAL A 94 7.34 -2.44 6.82
CA VAL A 94 6.06 -2.54 7.51
C VAL A 94 5.22 -3.67 6.91
N CYS A 95 4.58 -4.45 7.79
CA CYS A 95 3.46 -5.31 7.41
C CYS A 95 2.23 -4.84 8.17
N GLU A 96 1.13 -4.58 7.48
CA GLU A 96 -0.10 -4.11 8.10
C GLU A 96 -1.29 -4.99 7.75
N GLU A 97 -2.25 -5.02 8.66
CA GLU A 97 -3.57 -5.59 8.43
C GLU A 97 -4.63 -4.50 8.64
N ALA A 98 -5.65 -4.51 7.81
CA ALA A 98 -6.72 -3.53 7.89
C ALA A 98 -8.07 -4.15 7.52
N ASP A 99 -9.13 -3.71 8.18
CA ASP A 99 -10.47 -3.90 7.67
C ASP A 99 -10.70 -2.88 6.55
N VAL A 100 -11.19 -3.33 5.41
CA VAL A 100 -11.40 -2.47 4.25
C VAL A 100 -12.88 -2.38 3.93
N SER A 101 -13.38 -1.19 3.73
CA SER A 101 -14.74 -0.96 3.23
C SER A 101 -14.70 -0.06 1.99
N ALA A 102 -15.57 -0.35 1.02
CA ALA A 102 -15.62 0.39 -0.23
C ALA A 102 -16.93 0.12 -0.97
N THR A 103 -17.32 1.04 -1.84
CA THR A 103 -18.41 0.84 -2.81
C THR A 103 -17.81 0.73 -4.21
N HIS A 104 -18.18 -0.33 -4.96
CA HIS A 104 -17.66 -0.60 -6.29
C HIS A 104 -18.40 0.23 -7.33
N GLU A 105 -17.83 1.36 -7.74
CA GLU A 105 -18.49 2.35 -8.60
C GLU A 105 -17.93 2.47 -10.02
N ALA A 106 -16.76 1.88 -10.29
CA ALA A 106 -16.17 1.85 -11.64
C ALA A 106 -15.44 0.52 -11.85
N GLU A 107 -15.05 0.25 -13.10
CA GLU A 107 -14.33 -0.97 -13.45
C GLU A 107 -13.04 -1.11 -12.63
N TRP A 108 -12.81 -2.32 -12.12
CA TRP A 108 -11.58 -2.68 -11.40
C TRP A 108 -11.06 -4.02 -11.88
N LEU A 109 -9.85 -4.02 -12.46
CA LEU A 109 -9.15 -5.22 -12.94
C LEU A 109 -10.00 -6.11 -13.85
N GLY A 110 -10.75 -5.51 -14.76
CA GLY A 110 -11.63 -6.21 -15.70
C GLY A 110 -13.01 -6.54 -15.15
N VAL A 111 -13.32 -6.19 -13.91
CA VAL A 111 -14.63 -6.41 -13.30
C VAL A 111 -15.47 -5.13 -13.39
N GLU A 112 -16.63 -5.23 -14.04
CA GLU A 112 -17.57 -4.12 -14.17
C GLU A 112 -18.13 -3.69 -12.80
N PRO A 113 -18.49 -2.42 -12.63
CA PRO A 113 -19.00 -1.94 -11.35
C PRO A 113 -20.30 -2.62 -10.95
N THR A 114 -20.39 -3.05 -9.70
CA THR A 114 -21.58 -3.69 -9.13
C THR A 114 -22.46 -2.71 -8.36
N GLY A 115 -21.93 -1.55 -7.95
CA GLY A 115 -22.62 -0.62 -7.07
C GLY A 115 -22.75 -1.12 -5.62
N GLU A 116 -22.19 -2.29 -5.32
CA GLU A 116 -22.29 -2.88 -4.00
C GLU A 116 -21.25 -2.34 -3.03
N ARG A 117 -21.67 -2.23 -1.77
CA ARG A 117 -20.73 -1.94 -0.69
C ARG A 117 -20.04 -3.23 -0.25
N LEU A 118 -18.73 -3.20 -0.29
CA LEU A 118 -17.88 -4.31 0.11
C LEU A 118 -17.30 -4.06 1.50
N ILE A 119 -17.27 -5.11 2.33
CA ILE A 119 -16.60 -5.09 3.62
C ILE A 119 -15.69 -6.31 3.66
N LEU A 120 -14.38 -6.05 3.70
CA LEU A 120 -13.35 -7.08 3.75
C LEU A 120 -12.71 -7.02 5.13
N PRO A 121 -13.00 -8.01 5.99
CA PRO A 121 -12.36 -8.04 7.30
C PRO A 121 -10.87 -8.32 7.17
N ALA A 122 -10.08 -7.89 8.16
CA ALA A 122 -8.65 -8.15 8.22
C ALA A 122 -8.36 -9.66 8.19
N GLY A 123 -7.42 -10.01 7.34
CA GLY A 123 -7.02 -11.40 7.19
C GLY A 123 -5.53 -11.53 7.01
#